data_c7d524ed16e9138613f7b9833e29ce4a
#
_entry.id   c7d524ed16e9138613f7b9833e29ce4a
#
_cell.length_a   1.000
_cell.length_b   1.000
_cell.length_c   1.000
_cell.angle_alpha   90.00
_cell.angle_beta   90.00
_cell.angle_gamma   90.00
#
_symmetry.space_group_name_H-M   'P 1'
#
loop_
_entity.id
_entity.type
_entity.pdbx_description
1 polymer ?
#
loop_
_entity_poly.entity_id
_entity_poly.type
_entity_poly.pdbx_seq_one_letter_code
_entity_poly.pdbx_strand_id
1 'polypeptide(L)'
;MHIPQTVIDELNTRVEIVDLLGKYIQIKKRTGQSYFACCPFHNEKSPSFSINAAKQMYHCFGCGESGNAISFIMKYQSLDFVSAVKYLSNEYGVIIPESENQIKFTQEEYKKQKQRKEDINDTINKALSFYRQQLTVSAEAKEYLMKRGLNAEIIEKFEIGFVPDGYQLLATKFNDYNTNQHLIDSGLITTSDSSNKRYDRFRNRIMFPIKNILGKIIGFGGRVISSGDPKYLNSPETE
;
A
#
# COMPACT_ATOMS: atom_id res chain seq x y z
N MET A 1 -13.64 12.36 -18.57
CA MET A 1 -12.62 13.28 -19.09
C MET A 1 -11.97 12.65 -20.30
N HIS A 2 -11.84 13.39 -21.42
CA HIS A 2 -11.19 12.89 -22.65
C HIS A 2 -9.74 13.38 -22.64
N ILE A 3 -8.78 12.44 -22.64
CA ILE A 3 -7.35 12.76 -22.81
C ILE A 3 -7.08 12.87 -24.31
N PRO A 4 -6.57 14.00 -24.81
CA PRO A 4 -6.18 14.13 -26.21
C PRO A 4 -5.09 13.13 -26.59
N GLN A 5 -5.18 12.57 -27.81
CA GLN A 5 -4.18 11.60 -28.31
C GLN A 5 -2.76 12.23 -28.34
N THR A 6 -2.68 13.53 -28.60
CA THR A 6 -1.40 14.28 -28.61
C THR A 6 -0.66 14.20 -27.28
N VAL A 7 -1.37 14.21 -26.14
CA VAL A 7 -0.76 14.04 -24.80
C VAL A 7 -0.20 12.64 -24.62
N ILE A 8 -0.92 11.63 -25.10
CA ILE A 8 -0.47 10.23 -25.02
C ILE A 8 0.79 10.04 -25.88
N ASP A 9 0.80 10.61 -27.09
CA ASP A 9 1.93 10.53 -28.01
C ASP A 9 3.16 11.27 -27.47
N GLU A 10 2.95 12.44 -26.84
CA GLU A 10 4.01 13.19 -26.18
C GLU A 10 4.59 12.43 -24.97
N LEU A 11 3.74 11.81 -24.16
CA LEU A 11 4.19 10.95 -23.05
C LEU A 11 4.99 9.76 -23.56
N ASN A 12 4.51 9.08 -24.61
CA ASN A 12 5.23 7.95 -25.20
C ASN A 12 6.60 8.36 -25.78
N THR A 13 6.78 9.63 -26.13
CA THR A 13 8.05 10.15 -26.65
C THR A 13 8.99 10.59 -25.51
N ARG A 14 8.46 11.16 -24.43
CA ARG A 14 9.27 11.70 -23.32
C ARG A 14 9.64 10.65 -22.26
N VAL A 15 8.80 9.62 -22.11
CA VAL A 15 8.98 8.61 -21.08
C VAL A 15 9.84 7.48 -21.60
N GLU A 16 11.08 7.41 -21.14
CA GLU A 16 11.93 6.23 -21.37
C GLU A 16 11.50 5.09 -20.44
N ILE A 17 10.94 4.02 -21.02
CA ILE A 17 10.34 2.92 -20.26
C ILE A 17 11.34 2.24 -19.32
N VAL A 18 12.63 2.13 -19.72
CA VAL A 18 13.66 1.50 -18.90
C VAL A 18 13.92 2.31 -17.65
N ASP A 19 14.00 3.64 -17.79
CA ASP A 19 14.25 4.55 -16.68
C ASP A 19 13.03 4.62 -15.75
N LEU A 20 11.84 4.68 -16.32
CA LEU A 20 10.60 4.65 -15.53
C LEU A 20 10.49 3.37 -14.72
N LEU A 21 10.59 2.20 -15.36
CA LEU A 21 10.44 0.93 -14.69
C LEU A 21 11.57 0.67 -13.70
N GLY A 22 12.78 1.14 -13.99
CA GLY A 22 13.93 1.05 -13.08
C GLY A 22 13.73 1.75 -11.72
N LYS A 23 12.77 2.70 -11.62
CA LYS A 23 12.38 3.32 -10.33
C LYS A 23 11.57 2.37 -9.43
N TYR A 24 10.94 1.34 -10.02
CA TYR A 24 10.00 0.44 -9.32
C TYR A 24 10.52 -0.99 -9.19
N ILE A 25 11.33 -1.45 -10.17
CA ILE A 25 11.83 -2.83 -10.21
C ILE A 25 13.35 -2.86 -10.43
N GLN A 26 14.01 -3.83 -9.82
CA GLN A 26 15.45 -4.00 -9.99
C GLN A 26 15.76 -4.72 -11.31
N ILE A 27 16.41 -4.01 -12.24
CA ILE A 27 16.91 -4.59 -13.49
C ILE A 27 18.12 -5.48 -13.18
N LYS A 28 18.04 -6.77 -13.55
CA LYS A 28 19.06 -7.78 -13.23
C LYS A 28 20.02 -8.06 -14.38
N LYS A 29 19.56 -7.92 -15.63
CA LYS A 29 20.34 -8.30 -16.82
C LYS A 29 19.97 -7.41 -17.99
N ARG A 30 20.95 -7.14 -18.85
CA ARG A 30 20.77 -6.47 -20.15
C ARG A 30 21.31 -7.35 -21.28
N THR A 31 20.57 -7.44 -22.39
CA THR A 31 21.00 -8.14 -23.61
C THR A 31 20.59 -7.30 -24.80
N GLY A 32 21.54 -6.59 -25.41
CA GLY A 32 21.25 -5.62 -26.47
C GLY A 32 20.36 -4.48 -25.97
N GLN A 33 19.18 -4.36 -26.59
CA GLN A 33 18.15 -3.37 -26.23
C GLN A 33 17.07 -3.90 -25.28
N SER A 34 17.23 -5.13 -24.79
CA SER A 34 16.29 -5.75 -23.85
C SER A 34 16.90 -5.79 -22.45
N TYR A 35 16.11 -5.41 -21.47
CA TYR A 35 16.44 -5.43 -20.07
C TYR A 35 15.54 -6.46 -19.37
N PHE A 36 16.06 -7.18 -18.39
CA PHE A 36 15.35 -8.25 -17.71
C PHE A 36 15.31 -8.03 -16.20
N ALA A 37 14.12 -8.23 -15.62
CA ALA A 37 13.85 -8.14 -14.20
C ALA A 37 12.95 -9.28 -13.73
N CYS A 38 12.79 -9.47 -12.43
CA CYS A 38 11.68 -10.25 -11.92
C CYS A 38 10.39 -9.47 -12.08
N CYS A 39 9.31 -10.16 -12.46
CA CYS A 39 8.01 -9.54 -12.69
C CYS A 39 7.42 -8.99 -11.38
N PRO A 40 6.91 -7.76 -11.34
CA PRO A 40 6.25 -7.23 -10.16
C PRO A 40 4.80 -7.71 -10.02
N PHE A 41 4.24 -8.38 -11.04
CA PHE A 41 2.83 -8.76 -11.11
C PHE A 41 2.57 -10.23 -10.75
N HIS A 42 3.63 -11.05 -10.62
CA HIS A 42 3.55 -12.42 -10.11
C HIS A 42 4.84 -12.80 -9.38
N ASN A 43 4.76 -13.82 -8.53
CA ASN A 43 5.90 -14.25 -7.75
C ASN A 43 6.82 -15.17 -8.57
N GLU A 44 8.09 -14.77 -8.75
CA GLU A 44 9.10 -15.55 -9.47
C GLU A 44 10.50 -15.35 -8.89
N LYS A 45 11.40 -16.31 -9.13
CA LYS A 45 12.80 -16.24 -8.70
C LYS A 45 13.76 -15.93 -9.85
N SER A 46 13.37 -16.24 -11.09
CA SER A 46 14.17 -16.03 -12.31
C SER A 46 13.58 -14.87 -13.12
N PRO A 47 14.42 -14.00 -13.72
CA PRO A 47 13.93 -12.85 -14.48
C PRO A 47 13.19 -13.29 -15.75
N SER A 48 11.86 -13.14 -15.79
CA SER A 48 11.04 -13.38 -16.97
C SER A 48 10.38 -12.09 -17.53
N PHE A 49 10.53 -10.97 -16.84
CA PHE A 49 10.01 -9.69 -17.25
C PHE A 49 11.02 -8.97 -18.14
N SER A 50 10.70 -8.87 -19.43
CA SER A 50 11.54 -8.23 -20.43
C SER A 50 11.04 -6.82 -20.76
N ILE A 51 11.94 -5.84 -20.77
CA ILE A 51 11.69 -4.45 -21.14
C ILE A 51 12.49 -4.17 -22.41
N ASN A 52 11.83 -3.80 -23.49
CA ASN A 52 12.45 -3.48 -24.77
C ASN A 52 12.54 -1.96 -24.94
N ALA A 53 13.73 -1.40 -24.86
CA ALA A 53 13.97 0.03 -24.98
C ALA A 53 13.61 0.58 -26.38
N ALA A 54 13.86 -0.18 -27.45
CA ALA A 54 13.55 0.30 -28.79
C ALA A 54 12.05 0.35 -29.10
N LYS A 55 11.29 -0.60 -28.52
CA LYS A 55 9.84 -0.66 -28.73
C LYS A 55 9.07 0.11 -27.65
N GLN A 56 9.73 0.59 -26.60
CA GLN A 56 9.12 1.23 -25.44
C GLN A 56 7.98 0.38 -24.82
N MET A 57 8.23 -0.94 -24.72
CA MET A 57 7.26 -1.92 -24.25
C MET A 57 7.90 -2.92 -23.29
N TYR A 58 7.09 -3.46 -22.39
CA TYR A 58 7.46 -4.62 -21.58
C TYR A 58 6.61 -5.84 -21.93
N HIS A 59 7.15 -7.01 -21.66
CA HIS A 59 6.45 -8.30 -21.73
C HIS A 59 7.00 -9.27 -20.69
N CYS A 60 6.13 -9.89 -19.91
CA CYS A 60 6.49 -10.95 -18.98
C CYS A 60 6.25 -12.32 -19.61
N PHE A 61 7.30 -13.11 -19.78
CA PHE A 61 7.18 -14.47 -20.31
C PHE A 61 6.63 -15.47 -19.30
N GLY A 62 6.53 -15.09 -18.00
CA GLY A 62 5.97 -15.93 -16.94
C GLY A 62 4.44 -15.84 -16.84
N CYS A 63 3.88 -14.62 -16.77
CA CYS A 63 2.43 -14.43 -16.61
C CYS A 63 1.74 -13.85 -17.84
N GLY A 64 2.46 -13.55 -18.93
CA GLY A 64 1.89 -12.99 -20.17
C GLY A 64 1.59 -11.49 -20.10
N GLU A 65 1.83 -10.82 -18.98
CA GLU A 65 1.57 -9.39 -18.82
C GLU A 65 2.43 -8.57 -19.77
N SER A 66 1.83 -7.60 -20.46
CA SER A 66 2.54 -6.75 -21.41
C SER A 66 1.92 -5.37 -21.52
N GLY A 67 2.72 -4.39 -21.95
CA GLY A 67 2.23 -3.04 -22.15
C GLY A 67 3.35 -2.01 -22.32
N ASN A 68 2.96 -0.74 -22.31
CA ASN A 68 3.83 0.42 -22.35
C ASN A 68 3.97 1.05 -20.95
N ALA A 69 4.62 2.22 -20.86
CA ALA A 69 4.81 2.96 -19.61
C ALA A 69 3.49 3.28 -18.90
N ILE A 70 2.45 3.69 -19.64
CA ILE A 70 1.13 4.02 -19.06
C ILE A 70 0.49 2.75 -18.49
N SER A 71 0.47 1.65 -19.24
CA SER A 71 -0.08 0.36 -18.79
C SER A 71 0.63 -0.18 -17.56
N PHE A 72 1.95 0.01 -17.47
CA PHE A 72 2.73 -0.37 -16.28
C PHE A 72 2.28 0.40 -15.05
N ILE A 73 2.19 1.73 -15.16
CA ILE A 73 1.76 2.58 -14.02
C ILE A 73 0.31 2.27 -13.61
N MET A 74 -0.59 2.07 -14.59
CA MET A 74 -1.97 1.65 -14.30
C MET A 74 -1.99 0.41 -13.41
N LYS A 75 -1.26 -0.61 -13.79
CA LYS A 75 -1.28 -1.90 -13.10
C LYS A 75 -0.46 -1.88 -11.81
N TYR A 76 0.72 -1.27 -11.83
CA TYR A 76 1.62 -1.25 -10.69
C TYR A 76 1.09 -0.41 -9.53
N GLN A 77 0.44 0.72 -9.84
CA GLN A 77 -0.13 1.63 -8.84
C GLN A 77 -1.66 1.47 -8.69
N SER A 78 -2.28 0.50 -9.37
CA SER A 78 -3.73 0.30 -9.38
C SER A 78 -4.51 1.56 -9.76
N LEU A 79 -4.04 2.29 -10.78
CA LEU A 79 -4.65 3.51 -11.29
C LEU A 79 -5.49 3.22 -12.53
N ASP A 80 -6.56 4.00 -12.73
CA ASP A 80 -7.23 4.06 -14.01
C ASP A 80 -6.37 4.79 -15.08
N PHE A 81 -6.77 4.69 -16.33
CA PHE A 81 -6.02 5.28 -17.45
C PHE A 81 -5.81 6.79 -17.29
N VAL A 82 -6.86 7.54 -16.92
CA VAL A 82 -6.80 9.00 -16.76
C VAL A 82 -5.83 9.39 -15.65
N SER A 83 -5.89 8.68 -14.52
CA SER A 83 -5.01 8.91 -13.37
C SER A 83 -3.56 8.57 -13.69
N ALA A 84 -3.31 7.48 -14.41
CA ALA A 84 -1.96 7.10 -14.84
C ALA A 84 -1.36 8.12 -15.83
N VAL A 85 -2.15 8.60 -16.79
CA VAL A 85 -1.71 9.66 -17.72
C VAL A 85 -1.40 10.95 -16.97
N LYS A 86 -2.26 11.37 -16.04
CA LYS A 86 -2.00 12.55 -15.19
C LYS A 86 -0.74 12.40 -14.35
N TYR A 87 -0.54 11.22 -13.76
CA TYR A 87 0.67 10.92 -12.99
C TYR A 87 1.94 11.09 -13.81
N LEU A 88 1.99 10.46 -14.99
CA LEU A 88 3.14 10.58 -15.90
C LEU A 88 3.31 11.99 -16.45
N SER A 89 2.20 12.68 -16.78
CA SER A 89 2.24 14.06 -17.26
C SER A 89 2.87 15.00 -16.24
N ASN A 90 2.54 14.85 -14.97
CA ASN A 90 3.14 15.63 -13.88
C ASN A 90 4.63 15.28 -13.69
N GLU A 91 4.99 14.01 -13.79
CA GLU A 91 6.37 13.56 -13.58
C GLU A 91 7.30 13.98 -14.74
N TYR A 92 6.79 13.95 -15.98
CA TYR A 92 7.59 14.23 -17.19
C TYR A 92 7.31 15.60 -17.81
N GLY A 93 6.53 16.46 -17.14
CA GLY A 93 6.28 17.84 -17.57
C GLY A 93 5.46 17.95 -18.86
N VAL A 94 4.57 16.98 -19.15
CA VAL A 94 3.65 17.02 -20.27
C VAL A 94 2.40 17.78 -19.88
N ILE A 95 2.02 18.80 -20.64
CA ILE A 95 0.85 19.62 -20.36
C ILE A 95 -0.40 18.96 -20.93
N ILE A 96 -1.34 18.59 -20.10
CA ILE A 96 -2.67 18.18 -20.54
C ILE A 96 -3.47 19.46 -20.79
N PRO A 97 -3.91 19.74 -22.02
CA PRO A 97 -4.68 20.94 -22.33
C PRO A 97 -6.08 20.85 -21.69
N GLU A 98 -6.22 21.47 -20.55
CA GLU A 98 -7.50 21.67 -19.86
C GLU A 98 -7.69 23.16 -19.54
N SER A 99 -8.96 23.59 -19.32
CA SER A 99 -9.20 24.95 -18.87
C SER A 99 -8.44 25.18 -17.54
N GLU A 100 -7.86 26.37 -17.35
CA GLU A 100 -7.04 26.71 -16.16
C GLU A 100 -7.72 26.39 -14.82
N ASN A 101 -9.05 26.45 -14.79
CA ASN A 101 -9.84 26.12 -13.58
C ASN A 101 -9.87 24.61 -13.28
N GLN A 102 -9.84 23.74 -14.30
CA GLN A 102 -9.80 22.28 -14.10
C GLN A 102 -8.41 21.82 -13.67
N ILE A 103 -7.34 22.45 -14.14
CA ILE A 103 -5.96 22.13 -13.73
C ILE A 103 -5.75 22.42 -12.24
N LYS A 104 -6.24 23.57 -11.75
CA LYS A 104 -6.14 23.91 -10.31
C LYS A 104 -6.92 22.94 -9.43
N PHE A 105 -8.14 22.58 -9.84
CA PHE A 105 -8.99 21.63 -9.12
C PHE A 105 -8.35 20.23 -9.02
N THR A 106 -7.80 19.72 -10.11
CA THR A 106 -7.14 18.41 -10.14
C THR A 106 -5.83 18.37 -9.35
N GLN A 107 -5.05 19.45 -9.32
CA GLN A 107 -3.83 19.53 -8.50
C GLN A 107 -4.16 19.56 -7.00
N GLU A 108 -5.23 20.25 -6.63
CA GLU A 108 -5.69 20.27 -5.25
C GLU A 108 -6.26 18.93 -4.80
N GLU A 109 -7.03 18.25 -5.65
CA GLU A 109 -7.51 16.89 -5.39
C GLU A 109 -6.36 15.90 -5.25
N TYR A 110 -5.37 15.94 -6.15
CA TYR A 110 -4.19 15.10 -6.07
C TYR A 110 -3.39 15.34 -4.77
N LYS A 111 -3.19 16.61 -4.40
CA LYS A 111 -2.54 16.96 -3.13
C LYS A 111 -3.33 16.45 -1.93
N LYS A 112 -4.66 16.58 -1.94
CA LYS A 112 -5.54 16.08 -0.89
C LYS A 112 -5.50 14.55 -0.78
N GLN A 113 -5.54 13.84 -1.92
CA GLN A 113 -5.43 12.37 -1.92
C GLN A 113 -4.07 11.89 -1.44
N LYS A 114 -2.98 12.54 -1.88
CA LYS A 114 -1.63 12.22 -1.41
C LYS A 114 -1.51 12.45 0.09
N GLN A 115 -1.96 13.59 0.58
CA GLN A 115 -1.95 13.90 2.02
C GLN A 115 -2.78 12.89 2.80
N ARG A 116 -3.99 12.55 2.34
CA ARG A 116 -4.83 11.53 2.98
C ARG A 116 -4.12 10.17 3.09
N LYS A 117 -3.43 9.73 2.01
CA LYS A 117 -2.65 8.47 2.04
C LYS A 117 -1.48 8.54 3.04
N GLU A 118 -0.81 9.67 3.13
CA GLU A 118 0.25 9.90 4.12
C GLU A 118 -0.31 9.86 5.55
N ASP A 119 -1.43 10.54 5.80
CA ASP A 119 -2.10 10.58 7.11
C ASP A 119 -2.61 9.20 7.55
N ILE A 120 -3.17 8.39 6.62
CA ILE A 120 -3.56 7.00 6.88
C ILE A 120 -2.33 6.16 7.24
N ASN A 121 -1.24 6.28 6.48
CA ASN A 121 0.00 5.56 6.75
C ASN A 121 0.60 5.93 8.12
N ASP A 122 0.61 7.20 8.49
CA ASP A 122 1.04 7.67 9.81
C ASP A 122 0.16 7.12 10.93
N THR A 123 -1.16 7.05 10.69
CA THR A 123 -2.12 6.45 11.61
C THR A 123 -1.84 4.96 11.84
N ILE A 124 -1.57 4.21 10.76
CA ILE A 124 -1.20 2.79 10.82
C ILE A 124 0.11 2.60 11.59
N ASN A 125 1.13 3.42 11.34
CA ASN A 125 2.43 3.33 12.02
C ASN A 125 2.33 3.65 13.53
N LYS A 126 1.50 4.64 13.90
CA LYS A 126 1.22 4.93 15.32
C LYS A 126 0.51 3.77 16.01
N ALA A 127 -0.44 3.12 15.33
CA ALA A 127 -1.12 1.94 15.87
C ALA A 127 -0.15 0.75 16.01
N LEU A 128 0.75 0.52 15.02
CA LEU A 128 1.79 -0.50 15.14
C LEU A 128 2.66 -0.28 16.38
N SER A 129 3.14 0.96 16.57
CA SER A 129 3.96 1.31 17.74
C SER A 129 3.22 1.01 19.05
N PHE A 130 1.92 1.29 19.11
CA PHE A 130 1.09 0.94 20.26
C PHE A 130 1.01 -0.57 20.45
N TYR A 131 0.71 -1.35 19.41
CA TYR A 131 0.59 -2.81 19.52
C TYR A 131 1.92 -3.46 19.92
N ARG A 132 3.05 -2.99 19.40
CA ARG A 132 4.38 -3.46 19.81
C ARG A 132 4.65 -3.15 21.28
N GLN A 133 4.32 -1.94 21.73
CA GLN A 133 4.44 -1.56 23.15
C GLN A 133 3.58 -2.46 24.05
N GLN A 134 2.33 -2.74 23.68
CA GLN A 134 1.45 -3.64 24.45
C GLN A 134 2.01 -5.06 24.54
N LEU A 135 2.65 -5.57 23.48
CA LEU A 135 3.32 -6.87 23.54
C LEU A 135 4.49 -6.87 24.54
N THR A 136 5.24 -5.78 24.68
CA THR A 136 6.38 -5.74 25.62
C THR A 136 5.96 -5.86 27.08
N VAL A 137 4.73 -5.48 27.42
CA VAL A 137 4.23 -5.52 28.80
C VAL A 137 3.31 -6.71 29.08
N SER A 138 2.83 -7.43 28.06
CA SER A 138 1.94 -8.58 28.21
C SER A 138 2.72 -9.89 28.36
N ALA A 139 2.74 -10.47 29.56
CA ALA A 139 3.31 -11.79 29.80
C ALA A 139 2.54 -12.88 29.06
N GLU A 140 1.19 -12.82 29.07
CA GLU A 140 0.31 -13.77 28.41
C GLU A 140 0.56 -13.85 26.89
N ALA A 141 0.65 -12.70 26.23
CA ALA A 141 0.89 -12.65 24.78
C ALA A 141 2.29 -13.19 24.42
N LYS A 142 3.31 -12.89 25.23
CA LYS A 142 4.66 -13.43 25.06
C LYS A 142 4.68 -14.95 25.21
N GLU A 143 4.07 -15.48 26.25
CA GLU A 143 3.98 -16.92 26.50
C GLU A 143 3.24 -17.63 25.36
N TYR A 144 2.14 -17.03 24.87
CA TYR A 144 1.41 -17.55 23.74
C TYR A 144 2.29 -17.65 22.48
N LEU A 145 3.06 -16.60 22.16
CA LEU A 145 3.96 -16.58 21.00
C LEU A 145 5.09 -17.61 21.16
N MET A 146 5.68 -17.72 22.35
CA MET A 146 6.71 -18.74 22.63
C MET A 146 6.20 -20.18 22.47
N LYS A 147 5.00 -20.47 22.97
CA LYS A 147 4.34 -21.78 22.74
C LYS A 147 4.08 -22.10 21.28
N ARG A 148 4.03 -21.09 20.42
CA ARG A 148 3.90 -21.20 18.96
C ARG A 148 5.25 -21.24 18.22
N GLY A 149 6.37 -21.25 18.95
CA GLY A 149 7.72 -21.31 18.36
C GLY A 149 8.21 -19.96 17.83
N LEU A 150 7.55 -18.84 18.17
CA LEU A 150 7.96 -17.50 17.75
C LEU A 150 8.87 -16.91 18.82
N ASN A 151 10.17 -16.89 18.53
CA ASN A 151 11.18 -16.30 19.42
C ASN A 151 11.25 -14.77 19.26
N ALA A 152 12.05 -14.11 20.10
CA ALA A 152 12.18 -12.67 20.12
C ALA A 152 12.69 -12.10 18.77
N GLU A 153 13.59 -12.81 18.09
CA GLU A 153 14.12 -12.39 16.79
C GLU A 153 13.03 -12.37 15.70
N ILE A 154 12.18 -13.41 15.66
CA ILE A 154 11.04 -13.49 14.74
C ILE A 154 10.02 -12.39 15.06
N ILE A 155 9.71 -12.18 16.34
CA ILE A 155 8.77 -11.15 16.80
C ILE A 155 9.25 -9.77 16.32
N GLU A 156 10.52 -9.46 16.49
CA GLU A 156 11.11 -8.19 16.07
C GLU A 156 11.14 -8.05 14.55
N LYS A 157 11.63 -9.08 13.84
CA LYS A 157 11.73 -9.09 12.37
C LYS A 157 10.40 -8.87 11.68
N PHE A 158 9.32 -9.46 12.21
CA PHE A 158 7.97 -9.34 11.64
C PHE A 158 7.14 -8.25 12.31
N GLU A 159 7.73 -7.45 13.22
CA GLU A 159 7.07 -6.35 13.92
C GLU A 159 5.75 -6.76 14.57
N ILE A 160 5.73 -7.99 15.14
CA ILE A 160 4.54 -8.55 15.76
C ILE A 160 4.18 -7.72 17.00
N GLY A 161 2.89 -7.43 17.14
CA GLY A 161 2.33 -6.69 18.26
C GLY A 161 1.25 -7.48 18.97
N PHE A 162 0.66 -6.84 19.95
CA PHE A 162 -0.49 -7.36 20.71
C PHE A 162 -1.45 -6.23 21.02
N VAL A 163 -2.74 -6.51 20.98
CA VAL A 163 -3.77 -5.62 21.52
C VAL A 163 -4.53 -6.36 22.62
N PRO A 164 -4.59 -5.79 23.84
CA PRO A 164 -5.37 -6.36 24.93
C PRO A 164 -6.88 -6.36 24.64
N ASP A 165 -7.67 -6.96 25.51
CA ASP A 165 -9.11 -6.80 25.46
C ASP A 165 -9.51 -5.38 25.88
N GLY A 166 -10.40 -4.77 25.11
CA GLY A 166 -10.88 -3.41 25.36
C GLY A 166 -11.45 -2.76 24.11
N TYR A 167 -12.41 -1.86 24.29
CA TYR A 167 -13.17 -1.28 23.19
C TYR A 167 -12.58 0.00 22.61
N GLN A 168 -11.77 0.74 23.36
CA GLN A 168 -11.23 2.06 22.95
C GLN A 168 -9.78 2.25 23.44
N LEU A 169 -8.95 1.23 23.31
CA LEU A 169 -7.55 1.28 23.77
C LEU A 169 -6.72 2.23 22.92
N LEU A 170 -7.02 2.32 21.63
CA LEU A 170 -6.36 3.26 20.74
C LEU A 170 -6.63 4.73 21.10
N ALA A 171 -7.70 5.03 21.85
CA ALA A 171 -7.95 6.38 22.37
C ALA A 171 -6.81 6.89 23.28
N THR A 172 -6.03 6.00 23.87
CA THR A 172 -4.83 6.38 24.66
C THR A 172 -3.69 6.91 23.79
N LYS A 173 -3.71 6.67 22.49
CA LYS A 173 -2.70 7.11 21.52
C LYS A 173 -3.20 8.18 20.55
N PHE A 174 -4.51 8.28 20.38
CA PHE A 174 -5.15 9.21 19.45
C PHE A 174 -6.11 10.12 20.23
N ASN A 175 -5.66 11.33 20.56
CA ASN A 175 -6.48 12.31 21.27
C ASN A 175 -7.76 12.69 20.50
N ASP A 176 -7.72 12.52 19.19
CA ASP A 176 -8.81 12.78 18.24
C ASP A 176 -9.59 11.50 17.86
N TYR A 177 -9.51 10.43 18.65
CA TYR A 177 -10.10 9.11 18.41
C TYR A 177 -11.55 9.17 17.90
N ASN A 178 -12.37 10.02 18.49
CA ASN A 178 -13.79 10.12 18.17
C ASN A 178 -14.10 10.91 16.89
N THR A 179 -13.14 11.67 16.37
CA THR A 179 -13.31 12.55 15.18
C THR A 179 -12.41 12.15 14.03
N ASN A 180 -11.31 11.46 14.30
CA ASN A 180 -10.33 11.10 13.28
C ASN A 180 -10.91 10.08 12.29
N GLN A 181 -11.06 10.52 11.03
CA GLN A 181 -11.58 9.67 9.96
C GLN A 181 -10.53 8.64 9.48
N HIS A 182 -9.23 8.94 9.60
CA HIS A 182 -8.16 8.03 9.17
C HIS A 182 -8.10 6.74 10.01
N LEU A 183 -8.61 6.76 11.25
CA LEU A 183 -8.77 5.54 12.05
C LEU A 183 -9.83 4.59 11.48
N ILE A 184 -10.89 5.11 10.88
CA ILE A 184 -11.90 4.32 10.17
C ILE A 184 -11.35 3.86 8.83
N ASP A 185 -10.77 4.79 8.05
CA ASP A 185 -10.22 4.54 6.72
C ASP A 185 -9.10 3.48 6.75
N SER A 186 -8.31 3.44 7.82
CA SER A 186 -7.28 2.41 8.06
C SER A 186 -7.83 1.09 8.59
N GLY A 187 -9.12 1.01 8.88
CA GLY A 187 -9.76 -0.18 9.45
C GLY A 187 -9.30 -0.54 10.87
N LEU A 188 -8.70 0.40 11.60
CA LEU A 188 -8.28 0.20 12.99
C LEU A 188 -9.47 0.26 13.96
N ILE A 189 -10.45 1.07 13.64
CA ILE A 189 -11.70 1.19 14.39
C ILE A 189 -12.90 0.96 13.47
N THR A 190 -14.03 0.69 14.07
CA THR A 190 -15.32 0.57 13.40
C THR A 190 -16.39 1.31 14.19
N THR A 191 -17.55 1.50 13.58
CA THR A 191 -18.69 2.18 14.19
C THR A 191 -19.81 1.17 14.41
N SER A 192 -20.45 1.21 15.56
CA SER A 192 -21.62 0.38 15.85
C SER A 192 -22.83 0.90 15.11
N ASP A 193 -23.52 0.04 14.35
CA ASP A 193 -24.73 0.37 13.61
C ASP A 193 -25.88 0.87 14.52
N SER A 194 -25.96 0.33 15.75
CA SER A 194 -27.04 0.64 16.68
C SER A 194 -26.81 1.92 17.50
N SER A 195 -25.57 2.28 17.80
CA SER A 195 -25.25 3.39 18.72
C SER A 195 -24.37 4.48 18.14
N ASN A 196 -23.92 4.32 16.91
CA ASN A 196 -22.95 5.19 16.23
C ASN A 196 -21.66 5.46 17.04
N LYS A 197 -21.37 4.58 18.03
CA LYS A 197 -20.15 4.66 18.84
C LYS A 197 -18.99 3.99 18.13
N ARG A 198 -17.83 4.64 18.19
CA ARG A 198 -16.58 4.10 17.65
C ARG A 198 -15.95 3.12 18.64
N TYR A 199 -15.39 2.02 18.14
CA TYR A 199 -14.66 1.05 18.93
C TYR A 199 -13.53 0.39 18.15
N ASP A 200 -12.52 -0.10 18.85
CA ASP A 200 -11.36 -0.75 18.28
C ASP A 200 -11.79 -2.05 17.58
N ARG A 201 -11.38 -2.20 16.31
CA ARG A 201 -11.67 -3.39 15.51
C ARG A 201 -10.98 -4.63 16.07
N PHE A 202 -9.75 -4.48 16.53
CA PHE A 202 -8.93 -5.56 17.07
C PHE A 202 -8.96 -5.54 18.60
N ARG A 203 -9.26 -6.68 19.21
CA ARG A 203 -9.33 -6.87 20.68
C ARG A 203 -8.85 -8.24 21.03
N ASN A 204 -8.04 -8.36 22.06
CA ASN A 204 -7.44 -9.61 22.55
C ASN A 204 -6.75 -10.42 21.42
N ARG A 205 -5.87 -9.76 20.63
CA ARG A 205 -5.26 -10.38 19.44
C ARG A 205 -3.76 -10.12 19.35
N ILE A 206 -3.04 -11.13 18.87
CA ILE A 206 -1.71 -10.93 18.31
C ILE A 206 -1.89 -10.23 16.97
N MET A 207 -1.11 -9.18 16.73
CA MET A 207 -1.19 -8.31 15.58
C MET A 207 -0.01 -8.55 14.65
N PHE A 208 -0.32 -8.81 13.39
CA PHE A 208 0.65 -9.00 12.31
C PHE A 208 0.49 -7.86 11.31
N PRO A 209 1.51 -6.99 11.12
CA PRO A 209 1.44 -5.98 10.07
C PRO A 209 1.47 -6.62 8.69
N ILE A 210 0.59 -6.15 7.82
CA ILE A 210 0.54 -6.52 6.41
C ILE A 210 1.28 -5.45 5.63
N LYS A 211 2.33 -5.86 4.90
CA LYS A 211 3.17 -4.95 4.13
C LYS A 211 2.92 -5.13 2.63
N ASN A 212 2.96 -4.02 1.90
CA ASN A 212 2.99 -4.07 0.45
C ASN A 212 4.40 -4.44 -0.06
N ILE A 213 4.54 -4.55 -1.38
CA ILE A 213 5.82 -4.91 -2.04
C ILE A 213 6.95 -3.90 -1.77
N LEU A 214 6.62 -2.67 -1.38
CA LEU A 214 7.57 -1.62 -1.02
C LEU A 214 7.93 -1.64 0.48
N GLY A 215 7.41 -2.62 1.24
CA GLY A 215 7.64 -2.74 2.67
C GLY A 215 6.81 -1.78 3.54
N LYS A 216 5.93 -0.96 2.96
CA LYS A 216 5.01 -0.10 3.72
C LYS A 216 3.89 -0.92 4.32
N ILE A 217 3.53 -0.62 5.56
CA ILE A 217 2.42 -1.28 6.23
C ILE A 217 1.12 -0.71 5.69
N ILE A 218 0.26 -1.59 5.20
CA ILE A 218 -1.04 -1.26 4.58
C ILE A 218 -2.23 -1.76 5.42
N GLY A 219 -1.98 -2.46 6.51
CA GLY A 219 -3.03 -2.98 7.37
C GLY A 219 -2.51 -3.98 8.38
N PHE A 220 -3.43 -4.69 9.02
CA PHE A 220 -3.12 -5.68 10.04
C PHE A 220 -3.97 -6.94 9.90
N GLY A 221 -3.34 -8.08 10.18
CA GLY A 221 -4.03 -9.32 10.53
C GLY A 221 -3.98 -9.52 12.04
N GLY A 222 -5.11 -9.88 12.65
CA GLY A 222 -5.21 -10.14 14.08
C GLY A 222 -5.61 -11.58 14.38
N ARG A 223 -4.85 -12.30 15.22
CA ARG A 223 -5.20 -13.63 15.71
C ARG A 223 -5.55 -13.58 17.20
N VAL A 224 -6.74 -14.06 17.58
CA VAL A 224 -7.14 -14.14 18.98
C VAL A 224 -6.24 -15.11 19.76
N ILE A 225 -5.88 -14.75 21.01
CA ILE A 225 -5.01 -15.59 21.86
C ILE A 225 -5.77 -16.59 22.72
N SER A 226 -7.03 -16.32 23.01
CA SER A 226 -7.92 -17.19 23.79
C SER A 226 -9.15 -17.59 22.98
N SER A 227 -10.31 -17.67 23.60
CA SER A 227 -11.60 -17.86 22.92
C SER A 227 -12.05 -16.54 22.30
N GLY A 228 -12.56 -16.59 21.06
CA GLY A 228 -13.11 -15.43 20.35
C GLY A 228 -13.34 -15.73 18.88
N ASP A 229 -14.40 -15.13 18.33
CA ASP A 229 -14.78 -15.30 16.95
C ASP A 229 -14.80 -13.94 16.24
N PRO A 230 -14.26 -13.83 15.03
CA PRO A 230 -13.52 -14.83 14.27
C PRO A 230 -12.11 -15.08 14.82
N LYS A 231 -11.57 -16.31 14.67
CA LYS A 231 -10.22 -16.67 15.10
C LYS A 231 -9.14 -15.79 14.43
N TYR A 232 -9.34 -15.44 13.18
CA TYR A 232 -8.51 -14.50 12.42
C TYR A 232 -9.37 -13.34 11.91
N LEU A 233 -8.86 -12.14 12.00
CA LEU A 233 -9.52 -10.92 11.54
C LEU A 233 -8.50 -10.04 10.83
N ASN A 234 -8.81 -9.59 9.63
CA ASN A 234 -7.99 -8.63 8.91
C ASN A 234 -8.62 -7.24 8.92
N SER A 235 -7.79 -6.20 8.80
CA SER A 235 -8.28 -4.89 8.40
C SER A 235 -8.86 -5.00 6.98
N PRO A 236 -9.83 -4.16 6.60
CA PRO A 236 -10.24 -4.04 5.21
C PRO A 236 -9.04 -3.58 4.36
N GLU A 237 -9.14 -3.79 3.05
CA GLU A 237 -8.15 -3.23 2.13
C GLU A 237 -8.18 -1.70 2.26
N THR A 238 -7.01 -1.11 2.53
CA THR A 238 -6.83 0.34 2.53
C THR A 238 -6.31 0.73 1.15
N GLU A 239 -6.95 1.72 0.52
CA GLU A 239 -6.57 2.26 -0.78
C GLU A 239 -5.16 2.89 -0.81
#